data_498cceccafd677e5b380b090de48b915
#
_entry.id   498cceccafd677e5b380b090de48b915
#
_cell.length_a   1.000
_cell.length_b   1.000
_cell.length_c   1.000
_cell.angle_alpha   90.00
_cell.angle_beta   90.00
_cell.angle_gamma   90.00
#
_symmetry.space_group_name_H-M   'P 1'
#
loop_
_entity.id
_entity.type
_entity.pdbx_description
1 polymer ?
#
loop_
_entity_poly.entity_id
_entity_poly.type
_entity_poly.pdbx_seq_one_letter_code
_entity_poly.pdbx_strand_id
1 'polypeptide(L)'
;MKTTFLTLIAALTLTLGTSTFASAKTTENGATVLPGITAISKIEAHGNVEVFVTNGTKDGVKVYGDYYSTGALVQQDKGVLRVTNYDKAQKLIVEVTVTDLRNIAAYDNAVIKSDKLALIDLKVNLYNQAYAGLVVNNYTTTLIVHGQAKADISGNVDNYRQVYGSGTTVNRSKLAAVNAEEKRIAAPQPRPTQRKASELASV
;
A
#
# COMPACT_ATOMS: atom_id res chain seq x y z
N MET A 1 19.93 -25.31 77.30
CA MET A 1 18.94 -24.61 76.54
C MET A 1 19.60 -24.24 75.18
N LYS A 2 19.22 -24.98 74.13
CA LYS A 2 19.79 -24.81 72.80
C LYS A 2 18.67 -24.25 71.89
N THR A 3 18.79 -22.99 71.51
CA THR A 3 17.89 -22.32 70.57
C THR A 3 18.38 -22.54 69.14
N THR A 4 17.64 -23.34 68.41
CA THR A 4 17.88 -23.52 66.95
C THR A 4 17.19 -22.42 66.20
N PHE A 5 17.96 -21.56 65.46
CA PHE A 5 17.46 -20.59 64.51
C PHE A 5 17.14 -21.28 63.19
N LEU A 6 15.87 -21.33 62.87
CA LEU A 6 15.38 -21.80 61.57
C LEU A 6 15.39 -20.63 60.57
N THR A 7 16.38 -20.59 59.69
CA THR A 7 16.45 -19.62 58.60
C THR A 7 15.53 -20.07 57.47
N LEU A 8 14.42 -19.37 57.31
CA LEU A 8 13.47 -19.55 56.18
C LEU A 8 14.02 -18.77 54.96
N ILE A 9 14.64 -19.48 54.01
CA ILE A 9 15.03 -18.91 52.72
C ILE A 9 13.79 -18.95 51.84
N ALA A 10 13.14 -17.80 51.64
CA ALA A 10 12.10 -17.61 50.63
C ALA A 10 12.77 -17.46 49.27
N ALA A 11 12.76 -18.51 48.45
CA ALA A 11 13.17 -18.45 47.07
C ALA A 11 12.08 -17.73 46.27
N LEU A 12 12.32 -16.45 45.95
CA LEU A 12 11.49 -15.66 45.01
C LEU A 12 11.81 -16.13 43.59
N THR A 13 11.04 -17.08 43.06
CA THR A 13 11.12 -17.47 41.65
C THR A 13 10.46 -16.38 40.81
N LEU A 14 11.31 -15.53 40.21
CA LEU A 14 10.89 -14.57 39.20
C LEU A 14 10.54 -15.33 37.90
N THR A 15 9.28 -15.69 37.72
CA THR A 15 8.80 -16.19 36.42
C THR A 15 8.76 -15.05 35.43
N LEU A 16 9.79 -14.96 34.58
CA LEU A 16 9.74 -14.18 33.36
C LEU A 16 8.65 -14.80 32.46
N GLY A 17 7.44 -14.26 32.57
CA GLY A 17 6.35 -14.55 31.66
C GLY A 17 6.72 -14.07 30.25
N THR A 18 7.25 -14.97 29.43
CA THR A 18 7.28 -14.77 28.01
C THR A 18 5.83 -14.80 27.53
N SER A 19 5.19 -13.62 27.40
CA SER A 19 3.92 -13.50 26.72
C SER A 19 4.16 -13.82 25.24
N THR A 20 4.02 -15.08 24.89
CA THR A 20 3.84 -15.48 23.50
C THR A 20 2.49 -14.93 23.08
N PHE A 21 2.49 -13.83 22.35
CA PHE A 21 1.31 -13.38 21.63
C PHE A 21 1.02 -14.43 20.55
N ALA A 22 0.24 -15.43 20.87
CA ALA A 22 -0.36 -16.32 19.90
C ALA A 22 -1.37 -15.46 19.13
N SER A 23 -0.96 -14.91 17.99
CA SER A 23 -1.87 -14.31 17.04
C SER A 23 -2.82 -15.41 16.56
N ALA A 24 -4.03 -15.43 17.13
CA ALA A 24 -5.05 -16.37 16.71
C ALA A 24 -5.40 -16.08 15.24
N LYS A 25 -4.93 -16.93 14.33
CA LYS A 25 -5.27 -16.89 12.93
C LYS A 25 -6.74 -17.31 12.81
N THR A 26 -7.60 -16.35 12.49
CA THR A 26 -9.01 -16.64 12.19
C THR A 26 -9.14 -16.81 10.67
N THR A 27 -9.62 -17.96 10.21
CA THR A 27 -9.93 -18.20 8.81
C THR A 27 -11.42 -17.98 8.60
N GLU A 28 -11.79 -17.02 7.76
CA GLU A 28 -13.16 -16.70 7.39
C GLU A 28 -13.29 -16.82 5.88
N ASN A 29 -14.15 -17.73 5.39
CA ASN A 29 -14.39 -17.95 3.96
C ASN A 29 -13.11 -18.15 3.12
N GLY A 30 -12.12 -18.89 3.64
CA GLY A 30 -10.85 -19.13 2.94
C GLY A 30 -9.85 -17.96 2.99
N ALA A 31 -10.17 -16.90 3.71
CA ALA A 31 -9.27 -15.78 3.95
C ALA A 31 -8.65 -15.86 5.35
N THR A 32 -7.40 -15.45 5.45
CA THR A 32 -6.73 -15.21 6.74
C THR A 32 -6.99 -13.78 7.19
N VAL A 33 -7.66 -13.60 8.33
CA VAL A 33 -7.83 -12.29 8.96
C VAL A 33 -6.58 -11.96 9.74
N LEU A 34 -6.00 -10.78 9.51
CA LEU A 34 -4.83 -10.30 10.23
C LEU A 34 -5.27 -9.49 11.46
N PRO A 35 -5.02 -9.99 12.69
CA PRO A 35 -5.41 -9.28 13.90
C PRO A 35 -4.48 -8.09 14.17
N GLY A 36 -4.98 -7.10 14.92
CA GLY A 36 -4.18 -5.98 15.42
C GLY A 36 -3.86 -4.87 14.40
N ILE A 37 -4.36 -4.98 13.18
CA ILE A 37 -4.21 -3.91 12.17
C ILE A 37 -5.26 -2.83 12.44
N THR A 38 -4.79 -1.60 12.68
CA THR A 38 -5.63 -0.43 12.99
C THR A 38 -4.98 0.84 12.48
N ALA A 39 -5.77 1.91 12.29
CA ALA A 39 -5.27 3.22 11.85
C ALA A 39 -4.49 3.17 10.53
N ILE A 40 -5.07 2.51 9.50
CA ILE A 40 -4.46 2.45 8.18
C ILE A 40 -4.65 3.80 7.48
N SER A 41 -3.58 4.59 7.41
CA SER A 41 -3.57 5.88 6.70
C SER A 41 -2.90 5.80 5.33
N LYS A 42 -2.09 4.76 5.10
CA LYS A 42 -1.39 4.53 3.83
C LYS A 42 -1.35 3.04 3.47
N ILE A 43 -1.54 2.75 2.19
CA ILE A 43 -1.31 1.42 1.61
C ILE A 43 -0.15 1.50 0.61
N GLU A 44 0.83 0.60 0.75
CA GLU A 44 1.92 0.38 -0.21
C GLU A 44 1.83 -1.03 -0.76
N ALA A 45 1.67 -1.17 -2.07
CA ALA A 45 1.53 -2.45 -2.75
C ALA A 45 2.66 -2.66 -3.75
N HIS A 46 3.36 -3.80 -3.69
CA HIS A 46 4.53 -4.11 -4.51
C HIS A 46 4.44 -5.49 -5.16
N GLY A 47 4.78 -5.58 -6.42
CA GLY A 47 4.90 -6.83 -7.16
C GLY A 47 3.55 -7.39 -7.63
N ASN A 48 3.38 -8.71 -7.57
CA ASN A 48 2.20 -9.41 -8.07
C ASN A 48 1.10 -9.48 -6.99
N VAL A 49 0.50 -8.34 -6.68
CA VAL A 49 -0.56 -8.22 -5.67
C VAL A 49 -1.81 -7.58 -6.24
N GLU A 50 -2.96 -7.95 -5.68
CA GLU A 50 -4.24 -7.28 -5.94
C GLU A 50 -4.88 -6.90 -4.60
N VAL A 51 -5.09 -5.60 -4.40
CA VAL A 51 -5.64 -5.04 -3.16
C VAL A 51 -7.01 -4.45 -3.44
N PHE A 52 -8.04 -4.97 -2.78
CA PHE A 52 -9.37 -4.40 -2.76
C PHE A 52 -9.53 -3.51 -1.55
N VAL A 53 -9.85 -2.24 -1.76
CA VAL A 53 -10.00 -1.25 -0.68
C VAL A 53 -11.46 -0.85 -0.55
N THR A 54 -11.99 -0.95 0.65
CA THR A 54 -13.37 -0.57 0.99
C THR A 54 -13.40 0.33 2.21
N ASN A 55 -14.42 1.19 2.31
CA ASN A 55 -14.69 1.94 3.54
C ASN A 55 -15.39 1.07 4.57
N GLY A 56 -15.07 1.28 5.84
CA GLY A 56 -15.75 0.64 6.96
C GLY A 56 -15.66 1.46 8.24
N THR A 57 -16.30 0.98 9.28
CA THR A 57 -16.29 1.60 10.61
C THR A 57 -15.08 1.20 11.45
N LYS A 58 -14.34 0.18 11.00
CA LYS A 58 -13.13 -0.34 11.64
C LYS A 58 -12.17 -0.83 10.57
N ASP A 59 -10.90 -0.56 10.76
CA ASP A 59 -9.85 -1.07 9.89
C ASP A 59 -9.71 -2.59 10.00
N GLY A 60 -9.41 -3.23 8.89
CA GLY A 60 -9.23 -4.67 8.83
C GLY A 60 -8.52 -5.11 7.57
N VAL A 61 -7.85 -6.26 7.65
CA VAL A 61 -7.15 -6.86 6.52
C VAL A 61 -7.45 -8.34 6.46
N LYS A 62 -7.89 -8.80 5.28
CA LYS A 62 -8.09 -10.21 4.94
C LYS A 62 -7.17 -10.57 3.79
N VAL A 63 -6.45 -11.68 3.93
CA VAL A 63 -5.52 -12.18 2.92
C VAL A 63 -6.02 -13.52 2.42
N TYR A 64 -6.18 -13.65 1.12
CA TYR A 64 -6.69 -14.86 0.46
C TYR A 64 -5.54 -15.72 -0.05
N GLY A 65 -5.74 -17.05 0.03
CA GLY A 65 -4.75 -18.05 -0.39
C GLY A 65 -3.68 -18.35 0.65
N ASP A 66 -2.73 -19.19 0.27
CA ASP A 66 -1.63 -19.66 1.13
C ASP A 66 -0.45 -18.67 1.14
N TYR A 67 -0.71 -17.42 1.54
CA TYR A 67 0.29 -16.37 1.44
C TYR A 67 1.56 -16.64 2.27
N TYR A 68 1.45 -17.42 3.35
CA TYR A 68 2.61 -17.80 4.16
C TYR A 68 3.60 -18.72 3.45
N SER A 69 3.14 -19.46 2.44
CA SER A 69 3.97 -20.38 1.67
C SER A 69 4.69 -19.74 0.48
N THR A 70 4.24 -18.55 0.06
CA THR A 70 4.68 -17.88 -1.18
C THR A 70 5.73 -16.78 -0.95
N GLY A 71 6.20 -16.57 0.28
CA GLY A 71 7.11 -15.47 0.60
C GLY A 71 6.48 -14.08 0.48
N ALA A 72 5.15 -14.01 0.42
CA ALA A 72 4.42 -12.77 0.45
C ALA A 72 4.46 -12.14 1.84
N LEU A 73 4.49 -10.81 1.90
CA LEU A 73 4.55 -10.05 3.13
C LEU A 73 3.37 -9.09 3.22
N VAL A 74 2.60 -9.21 4.30
CA VAL A 74 1.57 -8.23 4.68
C VAL A 74 1.87 -7.79 6.10
N GLN A 75 2.27 -6.54 6.27
CA GLN A 75 2.64 -5.98 7.57
C GLN A 75 2.19 -4.53 7.68
N GLN A 76 1.94 -4.08 8.91
CA GLN A 76 1.65 -2.69 9.23
C GLN A 76 2.71 -2.12 10.17
N ASP A 77 3.17 -0.92 9.88
CA ASP A 77 3.99 -0.11 10.77
C ASP A 77 3.55 1.36 10.68
N LYS A 78 3.28 1.99 11.83
CA LYS A 78 2.94 3.42 11.95
C LYS A 78 1.88 3.91 10.94
N GLY A 79 0.80 3.15 10.78
CA GLY A 79 -0.30 3.48 9.88
C GLY A 79 -0.05 3.15 8.40
N VAL A 80 1.10 2.60 8.04
CA VAL A 80 1.43 2.15 6.69
C VAL A 80 1.23 0.64 6.58
N LEU A 81 0.26 0.22 5.79
CA LEU A 81 0.08 -1.18 5.42
C LEU A 81 0.91 -1.48 4.17
N ARG A 82 1.90 -2.37 4.30
CA ARG A 82 2.72 -2.86 3.18
C ARG A 82 2.27 -4.25 2.77
N VAL A 83 1.99 -4.37 1.47
CA VAL A 83 1.60 -5.64 0.83
C VAL A 83 2.60 -5.91 -0.28
N THR A 84 3.35 -7.00 -0.17
CA THR A 84 4.41 -7.33 -1.11
C THR A 84 4.34 -8.78 -1.53
N ASN A 85 4.43 -9.05 -2.83
CA ASN A 85 4.56 -10.39 -3.38
C ASN A 85 5.35 -10.34 -4.69
N TYR A 86 6.52 -10.95 -4.70
CA TYR A 86 7.35 -11.05 -5.90
C TYR A 86 7.25 -12.41 -6.60
N ASP A 87 6.43 -13.33 -6.08
CA ASP A 87 6.12 -14.56 -6.79
C ASP A 87 5.30 -14.24 -8.05
N LYS A 88 5.83 -14.63 -9.21
CA LYS A 88 5.16 -14.40 -10.51
C LYS A 88 4.08 -15.43 -10.80
N ALA A 89 4.16 -16.60 -10.19
CA ALA A 89 3.25 -17.71 -10.45
C ALA A 89 1.91 -17.52 -9.74
N GLN A 90 1.92 -16.95 -8.54
CA GLN A 90 0.74 -16.80 -7.72
C GLN A 90 0.51 -15.35 -7.31
N LYS A 91 -0.66 -14.80 -7.65
CA LYS A 91 -1.07 -13.46 -7.24
C LYS A 91 -1.55 -13.47 -5.79
N LEU A 92 -1.08 -12.53 -4.99
CA LEU A 92 -1.59 -12.28 -3.66
C LEU A 92 -2.83 -11.39 -3.73
N ILE A 93 -3.94 -11.85 -3.14
CA ILE A 93 -5.19 -11.07 -3.07
C ILE A 93 -5.40 -10.63 -1.63
N VAL A 94 -5.61 -9.33 -1.43
CA VAL A 94 -5.80 -8.73 -0.11
C VAL A 94 -7.01 -7.82 -0.13
N GLU A 95 -7.92 -8.01 0.81
CA GLU A 95 -9.04 -7.11 1.07
C GLU A 95 -8.70 -6.23 2.27
N VAL A 96 -8.82 -4.91 2.10
CA VAL A 96 -8.49 -3.92 3.13
C VAL A 96 -9.70 -3.04 3.38
N THR A 97 -10.21 -3.09 4.59
CA THR A 97 -11.23 -2.15 5.06
C THR A 97 -10.54 -1.00 5.78
N VAL A 98 -10.91 0.23 5.44
CA VAL A 98 -10.28 1.44 5.97
C VAL A 98 -11.30 2.44 6.51
N THR A 99 -10.90 3.17 7.55
CA THR A 99 -11.71 4.26 8.14
C THR A 99 -11.24 5.64 7.67
N ASP A 100 -9.93 5.88 7.60
CA ASP A 100 -9.32 7.18 7.22
C ASP A 100 -8.06 6.96 6.36
N LEU A 101 -8.23 6.38 5.19
CA LEU A 101 -7.13 6.21 4.23
C LEU A 101 -6.84 7.52 3.51
N ARG A 102 -5.57 7.92 3.47
CA ARG A 102 -5.11 9.17 2.84
C ARG A 102 -4.16 8.95 1.68
N ASN A 103 -3.49 7.80 1.64
CA ASN A 103 -2.47 7.56 0.62
C ASN A 103 -2.50 6.12 0.10
N ILE A 104 -2.39 5.97 -1.21
CA ILE A 104 -2.17 4.70 -1.89
C ILE A 104 -0.91 4.85 -2.75
N ALA A 105 0.03 3.91 -2.62
CA ALA A 105 1.19 3.82 -3.49
C ALA A 105 1.28 2.40 -4.07
N ALA A 106 1.27 2.27 -5.38
CA ALA A 106 1.36 0.98 -6.06
C ALA A 106 2.57 0.96 -7.00
N TYR A 107 3.29 -0.14 -6.97
CA TYR A 107 4.55 -0.34 -7.68
C TYR A 107 4.52 -1.64 -8.49
N ASP A 108 5.37 -1.70 -9.49
CA ASP A 108 5.57 -2.87 -10.35
C ASP A 108 4.26 -3.28 -11.07
N ASN A 109 3.75 -4.47 -10.81
CA ASN A 109 2.50 -4.98 -11.39
C ASN A 109 1.33 -4.96 -10.39
N ALA A 110 1.46 -4.21 -9.29
CA ALA A 110 0.43 -4.15 -8.27
C ALA A 110 -0.88 -3.56 -8.81
N VAL A 111 -1.97 -4.15 -8.42
CA VAL A 111 -3.33 -3.77 -8.80
C VAL A 111 -4.07 -3.29 -7.57
N ILE A 112 -4.63 -2.08 -7.63
CA ILE A 112 -5.49 -1.54 -6.59
C ILE A 112 -6.90 -1.37 -7.16
N LYS A 113 -7.90 -1.83 -6.45
CA LYS A 113 -9.31 -1.70 -6.81
C LYS A 113 -10.15 -1.19 -5.66
N SER A 114 -11.21 -0.48 -5.96
CA SER A 114 -12.24 -0.12 -4.98
C SER A 114 -13.61 -0.06 -5.64
N ASP A 115 -14.65 -0.44 -4.89
CA ASP A 115 -16.04 -0.27 -5.35
C ASP A 115 -16.55 1.13 -5.05
N LYS A 116 -16.19 1.68 -3.90
CA LYS A 116 -16.52 3.04 -3.49
C LYS A 116 -15.62 3.46 -2.33
N LEU A 117 -14.89 4.56 -2.53
CA LEU A 117 -14.12 5.20 -1.46
C LEU A 117 -14.72 6.58 -1.18
N ALA A 118 -15.22 6.78 0.03
CA ALA A 118 -15.73 8.06 0.50
C ALA A 118 -14.75 8.62 1.55
N LEU A 119 -13.83 9.47 1.12
CA LEU A 119 -12.73 10.01 1.91
C LEU A 119 -12.69 11.54 1.78
N ILE A 120 -12.07 12.21 2.75
CA ILE A 120 -11.85 13.66 2.64
C ILE A 120 -10.75 13.91 1.60
N ASP A 121 -9.57 13.36 1.83
CA ASP A 121 -8.41 13.52 0.95
C ASP A 121 -7.83 12.17 0.57
N LEU A 122 -7.63 11.92 -0.71
CA LEU A 122 -6.97 10.72 -1.20
C LEU A 122 -5.86 11.09 -2.19
N LYS A 123 -4.63 10.67 -1.89
CA LYS A 123 -3.51 10.73 -2.80
C LYS A 123 -3.16 9.34 -3.32
N VAL A 124 -3.15 9.17 -4.64
CA VAL A 124 -2.82 7.91 -5.32
C VAL A 124 -1.55 8.10 -6.15
N ASN A 125 -0.54 7.28 -5.89
CA ASN A 125 0.73 7.30 -6.61
C ASN A 125 0.93 5.94 -7.30
N LEU A 126 1.08 5.94 -8.60
CA LEU A 126 1.27 4.73 -9.40
C LEU A 126 2.62 4.78 -10.10
N TYR A 127 3.36 3.68 -10.04
CA TYR A 127 4.69 3.56 -10.61
C TYR A 127 4.82 2.30 -11.46
N ASN A 128 5.76 2.33 -12.40
CA ASN A 128 6.11 1.20 -13.28
C ASN A 128 4.92 0.76 -14.14
N GLN A 129 4.33 -0.40 -13.89
CA GLN A 129 3.19 -0.98 -14.60
C GLN A 129 1.95 -1.12 -13.70
N ALA A 130 1.96 -0.46 -12.53
CA ALA A 130 0.87 -0.54 -11.58
C ALA A 130 -0.47 -0.08 -12.18
N TYR A 131 -1.54 -0.65 -11.69
CA TYR A 131 -2.90 -0.32 -12.10
C TYR A 131 -3.76 0.09 -10.90
N ALA A 132 -4.57 1.13 -11.07
CA ALA A 132 -5.60 1.50 -10.11
C ALA A 132 -6.96 1.66 -10.79
N GLY A 133 -7.95 0.86 -10.37
CA GLY A 133 -9.36 0.98 -10.77
C GLY A 133 -10.18 1.43 -9.55
N LEU A 134 -10.46 2.74 -9.46
CA LEU A 134 -11.06 3.31 -8.25
C LEU A 134 -12.39 3.99 -8.54
N VAL A 135 -13.38 3.67 -7.71
CA VAL A 135 -14.62 4.42 -7.61
C VAL A 135 -14.54 5.30 -6.36
N VAL A 136 -14.60 6.62 -6.52
CA VAL A 136 -14.37 7.59 -5.46
C VAL A 136 -15.55 8.53 -5.26
N ASN A 137 -15.76 8.95 -4.02
CA ASN A 137 -16.68 10.01 -3.65
C ASN A 137 -16.00 10.90 -2.59
N ASN A 138 -15.00 11.67 -3.03
CA ASN A 138 -14.06 12.37 -2.16
C ASN A 138 -14.20 13.89 -2.29
N TYR A 139 -13.79 14.62 -1.25
CA TYR A 139 -13.62 16.06 -1.36
C TYR A 139 -12.37 16.38 -2.22
N THR A 140 -11.22 15.76 -1.94
CA THR A 140 -10.01 15.94 -2.77
C THR A 140 -9.47 14.58 -3.22
N THR A 141 -9.08 14.50 -4.50
CA THR A 141 -8.33 13.35 -5.03
C THR A 141 -7.14 13.83 -5.84
N THR A 142 -5.94 13.43 -5.45
CA THR A 142 -4.70 13.68 -6.20
C THR A 142 -4.19 12.38 -6.79
N LEU A 143 -4.13 12.29 -8.11
CA LEU A 143 -3.61 11.14 -8.84
C LEU A 143 -2.25 11.50 -9.46
N ILE A 144 -1.22 10.72 -9.16
CA ILE A 144 0.13 10.87 -9.72
C ILE A 144 0.52 9.56 -10.39
N VAL A 145 0.78 9.60 -11.70
CA VAL A 145 1.03 8.39 -12.51
C VAL A 145 2.37 8.51 -13.22
N HIS A 146 3.22 7.52 -13.01
CA HIS A 146 4.57 7.44 -13.57
C HIS A 146 4.79 6.15 -14.37
N GLY A 147 5.78 6.19 -15.26
CA GLY A 147 6.20 5.01 -16.04
C GLY A 147 5.15 4.60 -17.07
N GLN A 148 4.70 3.36 -17.01
CA GLN A 148 3.65 2.78 -17.86
C GLN A 148 2.39 2.44 -17.05
N ALA A 149 2.26 3.03 -15.86
CA ALA A 149 1.13 2.79 -14.99
C ALA A 149 -0.18 3.28 -15.60
N LYS A 150 -1.28 2.66 -15.19
CA LYS A 150 -2.62 2.93 -15.71
C LYS A 150 -3.58 3.23 -14.56
N ALA A 151 -4.53 4.11 -14.79
CA ALA A 151 -5.57 4.43 -13.82
C ALA A 151 -6.93 4.55 -14.52
N ASP A 152 -7.95 3.92 -13.94
CA ASP A 152 -9.36 4.13 -14.23
C ASP A 152 -10.02 4.73 -12.99
N ILE A 153 -10.40 6.00 -13.06
CA ILE A 153 -11.02 6.72 -11.95
C ILE A 153 -12.44 7.09 -12.32
N SER A 154 -13.37 6.79 -11.43
CA SER A 154 -14.79 7.09 -11.62
C SER A 154 -15.45 7.58 -10.33
N GLY A 155 -16.66 8.14 -10.43
CA GLY A 155 -17.42 8.65 -9.28
C GLY A 155 -17.41 10.18 -9.22
N ASN A 156 -17.41 10.75 -8.00
CA ASN A 156 -17.53 12.19 -7.79
C ASN A 156 -16.37 12.73 -6.94
N VAL A 157 -15.83 13.88 -7.31
CA VAL A 157 -14.76 14.56 -6.56
C VAL A 157 -14.98 16.07 -6.65
N ASP A 158 -14.85 16.79 -5.54
CA ASP A 158 -14.94 18.25 -5.61
C ASP A 158 -13.65 18.84 -6.23
N ASN A 159 -12.47 18.41 -5.75
CA ASN A 159 -11.17 18.87 -6.23
C ASN A 159 -10.33 17.68 -6.74
N TYR A 160 -10.18 17.59 -8.04
CA TYR A 160 -9.39 16.56 -8.71
C TYR A 160 -8.10 17.15 -9.29
N ARG A 161 -6.97 16.57 -8.90
CA ARG A 161 -5.66 16.93 -9.43
C ARG A 161 -4.97 15.71 -10.02
N GLN A 162 -4.56 15.82 -11.28
CA GLN A 162 -3.86 14.77 -12.00
C GLN A 162 -2.47 15.24 -12.44
N VAL A 163 -1.44 14.44 -12.12
CA VAL A 163 -0.07 14.62 -12.59
C VAL A 163 0.35 13.32 -13.26
N TYR A 164 0.75 13.39 -14.55
CA TYR A 164 1.04 12.19 -15.32
C TYR A 164 2.25 12.37 -16.24
N GLY A 165 3.00 11.28 -16.45
CA GLY A 165 4.16 11.22 -17.33
C GLY A 165 3.83 10.78 -18.76
N SER A 166 4.82 10.78 -19.64
CA SER A 166 4.72 10.15 -20.95
C SER A 166 4.69 8.61 -20.77
N GLY A 167 3.79 7.93 -21.47
CA GLY A 167 3.64 6.46 -21.39
C GLY A 167 2.58 5.98 -20.41
N THR A 168 2.00 6.88 -19.59
CA THR A 168 0.91 6.55 -18.69
C THR A 168 -0.46 6.61 -19.40
N THR A 169 -1.43 5.85 -18.87
CA THR A 169 -2.82 5.90 -19.35
C THR A 169 -3.73 6.24 -18.18
N VAL A 170 -4.52 7.30 -18.30
CA VAL A 170 -5.53 7.66 -17.31
C VAL A 170 -6.89 7.78 -17.99
N ASN A 171 -7.84 6.94 -17.58
CA ASN A 171 -9.22 7.03 -17.99
C ASN A 171 -10.05 7.61 -16.84
N ARG A 172 -10.73 8.72 -17.12
CA ARG A 172 -11.63 9.39 -16.17
C ARG A 172 -12.98 9.74 -16.82
N SER A 173 -13.35 9.04 -17.86
CA SER A 173 -14.58 9.31 -18.60
C SER A 173 -15.86 9.21 -17.75
N LYS A 174 -15.78 8.50 -16.62
CA LYS A 174 -16.88 8.32 -15.65
C LYS A 174 -16.64 9.10 -14.35
N LEU A 175 -15.72 10.07 -14.32
CA LEU A 175 -15.44 10.91 -13.16
C LEU A 175 -16.13 12.26 -13.35
N ALA A 176 -16.97 12.64 -12.39
CA ALA A 176 -17.48 13.99 -12.25
C ALA A 176 -16.60 14.76 -11.27
N ALA A 177 -16.00 15.85 -11.69
CA ALA A 177 -15.18 16.73 -10.87
C ALA A 177 -15.70 18.17 -10.94
N VAL A 178 -15.85 18.83 -9.79
CA VAL A 178 -16.23 20.26 -9.76
C VAL A 178 -15.05 21.11 -10.25
N ASN A 179 -13.87 20.85 -9.70
CA ASN A 179 -12.61 21.47 -10.10
C ASN A 179 -11.64 20.38 -10.56
N ALA A 180 -11.06 20.53 -11.75
CA ALA A 180 -10.09 19.58 -12.29
C ALA A 180 -8.83 20.30 -12.77
N GLU A 181 -7.67 19.87 -12.25
CA GLU A 181 -6.34 20.34 -12.65
C GLU A 181 -5.53 19.17 -13.22
N GLU A 182 -4.96 19.37 -14.41
CA GLU A 182 -4.08 18.38 -15.04
C GLU A 182 -2.70 18.98 -15.29
N LYS A 183 -1.66 18.22 -14.93
CA LYS A 183 -0.28 18.57 -15.19
C LYS A 183 0.47 17.40 -15.81
N ARG A 184 1.00 17.60 -17.00
CA ARG A 184 1.89 16.64 -17.64
C ARG A 184 3.33 16.88 -17.21
N ILE A 185 4.04 15.82 -16.78
CA ILE A 185 5.48 15.86 -16.52
C ILE A 185 6.18 15.66 -17.88
N ALA A 186 7.05 16.59 -18.26
CA ALA A 186 7.89 16.42 -19.44
C ALA A 186 8.83 15.21 -19.27
N ALA A 187 9.04 14.45 -20.35
CA ALA A 187 10.07 13.42 -20.35
C ALA A 187 11.44 14.07 -20.07
N PRO A 188 12.35 13.38 -19.32
CA PRO A 188 13.72 13.86 -19.18
C PRO A 188 14.33 14.07 -20.57
N GLN A 189 14.76 15.29 -20.86
CA GLN A 189 15.47 15.52 -22.12
C GLN A 189 16.81 14.74 -22.06
N PRO A 190 17.18 14.02 -23.14
CA PRO A 190 18.50 13.41 -23.20
C PRO A 190 19.54 14.53 -23.03
N ARG A 191 20.46 14.34 -22.09
CA ARG A 191 21.59 15.25 -21.94
C ARG A 191 22.28 15.38 -23.30
N PRO A 192 22.58 16.60 -23.77
CA PRO A 192 23.40 16.78 -24.96
C PRO A 192 24.70 15.99 -24.72
N THR A 193 24.95 14.99 -25.55
CA THR A 193 26.22 14.31 -25.58
C THR A 193 27.25 15.36 -25.94
N GLN A 194 28.11 15.77 -25.01
CA GLN A 194 29.28 16.56 -25.33
C GLN A 194 30.11 15.72 -26.30
N ARG A 195 30.06 16.04 -27.60
CA ARG A 195 31.02 15.56 -28.58
C ARG A 195 32.39 15.94 -28.05
N LYS A 196 33.18 14.92 -27.68
CA LYS A 196 34.60 15.12 -27.40
C LYS A 196 35.24 15.82 -28.61
N ALA A 197 35.61 17.08 -28.41
CA ALA A 197 36.49 17.81 -29.33
C ALA A 197 37.90 17.27 -29.19
N SER A 198 38.16 16.03 -29.68
CA SER A 198 39.48 15.40 -29.65
C SER A 198 39.85 14.80 -30.98
N GLU A 199 39.38 15.39 -32.10
CA GLU A 199 39.74 14.90 -33.45
C GLU A 199 40.08 16.05 -34.43
N LEU A 200 40.82 17.05 -33.94
CA LEU A 200 41.43 18.08 -34.76
C LEU A 200 42.83 18.46 -34.22
N ALA A 201 43.68 17.46 -33.98
CA ALA A 201 45.11 17.72 -33.78
C ALA A 201 45.94 16.57 -34.33
N SER A 202 45.90 16.43 -35.68
CA SER A 202 46.91 15.67 -36.44
C SER A 202 46.91 16.13 -37.88
N VAL A 203 47.59 17.26 -38.13
CA VAL A 203 48.30 17.54 -39.39
C VAL A 203 49.62 18.13 -39.03
#